data_b617e5d028e7502598a0db3664cec97d
#
_entry.id   b617e5d028e7502598a0db3664cec97d
#
_cell.length_a   1.000
_cell.length_b   1.000
_cell.length_c   1.000
_cell.angle_alpha   90.00
_cell.angle_beta   90.00
_cell.angle_gamma   90.00
#
_symmetry.space_group_name_H-M   'P 1'
#
loop_
_entity.id
_entity.type
_entity.pdbx_description
1 polymer ?
#
loop_
_entity_poly.entity_id
_entity_poly.type
_entity_poly.pdbx_seq_one_letter_code
_entity_poly.pdbx_strand_id
1 'polypeptide(L)'
;MPEQELTFLFTDIERSTALVRSLGADYCDVLASSRVQLRTAAAEHRGREIECRADEFFAVFDSPQAAVAAALDAQRALLAESWPDGAAVRVRMGLHTGTAFDAGAGLIGLDVHRAARISSAGHGGQVLLSARTATFVEASVRDLGRYELAGLPEAERVFQLVADGLPYDFPPLRRARRVDDSRLRVALADDSVLVREGIAGLLEEAGMHVVSQAGDGDELLEHVAATRPDVAVVDIRMPPSGSDEGLRAAKIIRSLYPGTGVLLLSQSLEHAYARELLETGDEGVGYLLKDRIADVEEFSAALLRIAEGGVVLDAQIATACDGARV
;
A
#
# COMPACT_ATOMS: atom_id res chain seq x y z
N MET A 1 -36.05 -6.10 12.86
CA MET A 1 -35.01 -6.93 13.47
C MET A 1 -34.23 -6.05 14.42
N PRO A 2 -33.84 -6.48 15.60
CA PRO A 2 -33.05 -5.64 16.48
C PRO A 2 -31.66 -5.41 15.88
N GLU A 3 -31.25 -4.17 15.90
CA GLU A 3 -29.91 -3.75 15.60
C GLU A 3 -29.03 -4.04 16.82
N GLN A 4 -27.88 -4.66 16.60
CA GLN A 4 -26.96 -5.04 17.66
C GLN A 4 -25.57 -4.43 17.37
N GLU A 5 -25.00 -3.74 18.36
CA GLU A 5 -23.62 -3.28 18.29
C GLU A 5 -22.68 -4.43 18.63
N LEU A 6 -21.77 -4.74 17.71
CA LEU A 6 -20.82 -5.85 17.81
C LEU A 6 -19.46 -5.42 17.30
N THR A 7 -18.43 -6.16 17.68
CA THR A 7 -17.12 -6.07 17.04
C THR A 7 -16.94 -7.28 16.13
N PHE A 8 -16.69 -6.99 14.86
CA PHE A 8 -16.49 -7.96 13.79
C PHE A 8 -15.00 -8.25 13.62
N LEU A 9 -14.62 -9.53 13.57
CA LEU A 9 -13.30 -9.99 13.20
C LEU A 9 -13.37 -10.79 11.91
N PHE A 10 -12.79 -10.27 10.84
CA PHE A 10 -12.58 -10.99 9.60
C PHE A 10 -11.13 -11.40 9.46
N THR A 11 -10.90 -12.62 9.01
CA THR A 11 -9.55 -13.13 8.72
C THR A 11 -9.52 -13.84 7.38
N ASP A 12 -8.33 -13.92 6.78
CA ASP A 12 -8.10 -14.53 5.47
C ASP A 12 -6.63 -14.93 5.33
N ILE A 13 -6.35 -16.11 4.78
CA ILE A 13 -4.98 -16.59 4.54
C ILE A 13 -4.39 -15.87 3.32
N GLU A 14 -3.30 -15.15 3.51
CA GLU A 14 -2.63 -14.45 2.43
C GLU A 14 -2.08 -15.43 1.39
N ARG A 15 -2.32 -15.15 0.09
CA ARG A 15 -1.84 -15.98 -1.04
C ARG A 15 -2.29 -17.43 -0.97
N SER A 16 -3.47 -17.70 -0.43
CA SER A 16 -4.05 -19.05 -0.32
C SER A 16 -3.99 -19.85 -1.62
N THR A 17 -4.29 -19.23 -2.76
CA THR A 17 -4.17 -19.87 -4.09
C THR A 17 -2.74 -20.34 -4.41
N ALA A 18 -1.72 -19.60 -3.99
CA ALA A 18 -0.33 -20.02 -4.18
C ALA A 18 0.02 -21.18 -3.24
N LEU A 19 -0.47 -21.15 -2.00
CA LEU A 19 -0.31 -22.25 -1.05
C LEU A 19 -0.99 -23.53 -1.54
N VAL A 20 -2.19 -23.45 -2.08
CA VAL A 20 -2.87 -24.61 -2.72
C VAL A 20 -2.01 -25.21 -3.84
N ARG A 21 -1.40 -24.36 -4.67
CA ARG A 21 -0.54 -24.85 -5.77
C ARG A 21 0.75 -25.51 -5.29
N SER A 22 1.36 -25.01 -4.21
CA SER A 22 2.62 -25.53 -3.69
C SER A 22 2.44 -26.77 -2.82
N LEU A 23 1.40 -26.80 -1.99
CA LEU A 23 1.15 -27.87 -1.01
C LEU A 23 0.20 -28.97 -1.51
N GLY A 24 -0.57 -28.70 -2.56
CA GLY A 24 -1.55 -29.68 -3.05
C GLY A 24 -2.53 -30.12 -1.98
N ALA A 25 -2.57 -31.41 -1.67
CA ALA A 25 -3.47 -31.98 -0.67
C ALA A 25 -3.15 -31.53 0.77
N ASP A 26 -1.90 -31.26 1.09
CA ASP A 26 -1.46 -30.84 2.43
C ASP A 26 -1.98 -29.45 2.81
N TYR A 27 -2.49 -28.69 1.84
CA TYR A 27 -3.23 -27.45 2.14
C TYR A 27 -4.49 -27.67 2.98
N CYS A 28 -5.07 -28.87 2.95
CA CYS A 28 -6.19 -29.22 3.83
C CYS A 28 -5.79 -29.16 5.30
N ASP A 29 -4.57 -29.60 5.63
CA ASP A 29 -4.04 -29.56 6.99
C ASP A 29 -3.75 -28.13 7.43
N VAL A 30 -3.27 -27.27 6.52
CA VAL A 30 -3.11 -25.83 6.74
C VAL A 30 -4.45 -25.18 7.10
N LEU A 31 -5.51 -25.46 6.35
CA LEU A 31 -6.85 -24.94 6.63
C LEU A 31 -7.39 -25.45 7.97
N ALA A 32 -7.23 -26.74 8.24
CA ALA A 32 -7.73 -27.35 9.47
C ALA A 32 -7.03 -26.75 10.69
N SER A 33 -5.69 -26.66 10.69
CA SER A 33 -4.91 -26.09 11.78
C SER A 33 -5.22 -24.59 11.96
N SER A 34 -5.23 -23.80 10.89
CA SER A 34 -5.59 -22.37 10.96
C SER A 34 -6.96 -22.15 11.59
N ARG A 35 -7.96 -22.93 11.19
CA ARG A 35 -9.31 -22.85 11.74
C ARG A 35 -9.39 -23.23 13.22
N VAL A 36 -8.61 -24.23 13.65
CA VAL A 36 -8.51 -24.59 15.07
C VAL A 36 -7.96 -23.43 15.88
N GLN A 37 -6.85 -22.81 15.44
CA GLN A 37 -6.24 -21.68 16.13
C GLN A 37 -7.21 -20.49 16.23
N LEU A 38 -7.88 -20.13 15.13
CA LEU A 38 -8.86 -19.03 15.09
C LEU A 38 -10.06 -19.28 15.98
N ARG A 39 -10.63 -20.51 15.97
CA ARG A 39 -11.76 -20.89 16.81
C ARG A 39 -11.41 -20.91 18.28
N THR A 40 -10.24 -21.45 18.63
CA THR A 40 -9.76 -21.49 20.01
C THR A 40 -9.63 -20.08 20.57
N ALA A 41 -8.92 -19.19 19.86
CA ALA A 41 -8.76 -17.81 20.28
C ALA A 41 -10.12 -17.07 20.37
N ALA A 42 -11.02 -17.26 19.40
CA ALA A 42 -12.34 -16.66 19.47
C ALA A 42 -13.13 -17.15 20.68
N ALA A 43 -13.13 -18.46 20.94
CA ALA A 43 -13.88 -19.06 22.05
C ALA A 43 -13.34 -18.63 23.43
N GLU A 44 -12.02 -18.55 23.61
CA GLU A 44 -11.37 -18.08 24.85
C GLU A 44 -11.78 -16.65 25.22
N HIS A 45 -12.04 -15.82 24.21
CA HIS A 45 -12.50 -14.44 24.38
C HIS A 45 -14.02 -14.26 24.17
N ARG A 46 -14.82 -15.33 24.29
CA ARG A 46 -16.27 -15.32 24.16
C ARG A 46 -16.77 -14.81 22.80
N GLY A 47 -15.97 -14.97 21.76
CA GLY A 47 -16.37 -14.70 20.39
C GLY A 47 -17.29 -15.79 19.84
N ARG A 48 -18.19 -15.39 18.96
CA ARG A 48 -19.12 -16.29 18.28
C ARG A 48 -18.73 -16.37 16.80
N GLU A 49 -18.40 -17.57 16.33
CA GLU A 49 -18.22 -17.84 14.90
C GLU A 49 -19.54 -17.61 14.15
N ILE A 50 -19.49 -16.83 13.09
CA ILE A 50 -20.63 -16.59 12.20
C ILE A 50 -20.48 -17.40 10.93
N GLU A 51 -19.29 -17.38 10.34
CA GLU A 51 -19.01 -18.07 9.08
C GLU A 51 -17.53 -18.49 9.04
N CYS A 52 -17.29 -19.68 8.47
CA CYS A 52 -15.96 -20.15 8.13
C CYS A 52 -16.03 -20.81 6.75
N ARG A 53 -15.55 -20.12 5.72
CA ARG A 53 -15.65 -20.58 4.33
C ARG A 53 -14.29 -20.48 3.65
N ALA A 54 -13.85 -21.58 3.03
CA ALA A 54 -12.52 -21.67 2.41
C ALA A 54 -11.43 -21.23 3.39
N ASP A 55 -10.67 -20.20 3.09
CA ASP A 55 -9.61 -19.59 3.89
C ASP A 55 -10.09 -18.39 4.73
N GLU A 56 -11.36 -18.04 4.64
CA GLU A 56 -11.99 -16.96 5.40
C GLU A 56 -12.58 -17.47 6.72
N PHE A 57 -12.44 -16.66 7.78
CA PHE A 57 -13.10 -16.88 9.06
C PHE A 57 -13.70 -15.57 9.56
N PHE A 58 -14.95 -15.61 9.98
CA PHE A 58 -15.70 -14.48 10.48
C PHE A 58 -16.28 -14.79 11.88
N ALA A 59 -15.91 -13.97 12.84
CA ALA A 59 -16.44 -14.04 14.21
C ALA A 59 -16.87 -12.67 14.72
N VAL A 60 -17.75 -12.66 15.72
CA VAL A 60 -18.23 -11.45 16.38
C VAL A 60 -18.05 -11.54 17.88
N PHE A 61 -17.94 -10.38 18.50
CA PHE A 61 -17.70 -10.19 19.93
C PHE A 61 -18.59 -9.07 20.45
N ASP A 62 -19.07 -9.21 21.67
CA ASP A 62 -19.80 -8.14 22.37
C ASP A 62 -18.86 -7.03 22.90
N SER A 63 -17.54 -7.29 22.94
CA SER A 63 -16.53 -6.36 23.45
C SER A 63 -15.40 -6.17 22.44
N PRO A 64 -15.05 -4.90 22.08
CA PRO A 64 -13.90 -4.60 21.24
C PRO A 64 -12.57 -5.10 21.83
N GLN A 65 -12.42 -5.02 23.16
CA GLN A 65 -11.23 -5.52 23.85
C GLN A 65 -11.07 -7.03 23.69
N ALA A 66 -12.19 -7.78 23.82
CA ALA A 66 -12.20 -9.22 23.64
C ALA A 66 -11.82 -9.61 22.19
N ALA A 67 -12.35 -8.88 21.20
CA ALA A 67 -12.04 -9.10 19.80
C ALA A 67 -10.55 -8.87 19.49
N VAL A 68 -9.96 -7.79 20.03
CA VAL A 68 -8.54 -7.49 19.86
C VAL A 68 -7.66 -8.53 20.56
N ALA A 69 -8.02 -8.96 21.77
CA ALA A 69 -7.30 -10.01 22.49
C ALA A 69 -7.36 -11.35 21.70
N ALA A 70 -8.52 -11.72 21.18
CA ALA A 70 -8.66 -12.92 20.33
C ALA A 70 -7.79 -12.83 19.06
N ALA A 71 -7.77 -11.68 18.38
CA ALA A 71 -6.94 -11.49 17.21
C ALA A 71 -5.43 -11.59 17.52
N LEU A 72 -5.00 -11.04 18.67
CA LEU A 72 -3.62 -11.11 19.13
C LEU A 72 -3.19 -12.54 19.43
N ASP A 73 -4.01 -13.30 20.20
CA ASP A 73 -3.72 -14.67 20.56
C ASP A 73 -3.74 -15.59 19.34
N ALA A 74 -4.70 -15.40 18.42
CA ALA A 74 -4.74 -16.12 17.16
C ALA A 74 -3.49 -15.85 16.31
N GLN A 75 -3.03 -14.60 16.18
CA GLN A 75 -1.79 -14.29 15.41
C GLN A 75 -0.56 -14.95 16.03
N ARG A 76 -0.43 -14.91 17.36
CA ARG A 76 0.69 -15.56 18.06
C ARG A 76 0.68 -17.08 17.85
N ALA A 77 -0.50 -17.71 17.95
CA ALA A 77 -0.65 -19.13 17.72
C ALA A 77 -0.30 -19.52 16.27
N LEU A 78 -0.81 -18.77 15.30
CA LEU A 78 -0.52 -18.98 13.88
C LEU A 78 0.96 -18.78 13.52
N LEU A 79 1.65 -17.82 14.17
CA LEU A 79 3.08 -17.59 14.00
C LEU A 79 3.96 -18.68 14.64
N ALA A 80 3.48 -19.28 15.73
CA ALA A 80 4.19 -20.36 16.44
C ALA A 80 3.96 -21.74 15.80
N GLU A 81 2.99 -21.87 14.90
CA GLU A 81 2.61 -23.14 14.26
C GLU A 81 3.70 -23.63 13.30
N SER A 82 3.90 -24.96 13.28
CA SER A 82 4.80 -25.63 12.34
C SER A 82 4.02 -26.07 11.12
N TRP A 83 4.18 -25.34 10.03
CA TRP A 83 3.43 -25.60 8.80
C TRP A 83 4.07 -26.68 7.91
N PRO A 84 3.28 -27.45 7.14
CA PRO A 84 3.78 -28.44 6.20
C PRO A 84 4.85 -27.87 5.27
N ASP A 85 5.88 -28.64 4.98
CA ASP A 85 7.00 -28.29 4.10
C ASP A 85 7.67 -26.94 4.39
N GLY A 86 7.55 -26.44 5.63
CA GLY A 86 8.08 -25.12 6.01
C GLY A 86 7.35 -23.96 5.33
N ALA A 87 6.11 -24.16 4.89
CA ALA A 87 5.32 -23.14 4.24
C ALA A 87 5.12 -21.91 5.13
N ALA A 88 5.18 -20.72 4.54
CA ALA A 88 4.90 -19.47 5.23
C ALA A 88 3.40 -19.17 5.19
N VAL A 89 2.63 -19.74 6.12
CA VAL A 89 1.20 -19.45 6.25
C VAL A 89 1.03 -18.19 7.09
N ARG A 90 0.43 -17.17 6.50
CA ARG A 90 0.20 -15.88 7.16
C ARG A 90 -1.26 -15.47 7.00
N VAL A 91 -1.87 -15.08 8.11
CA VAL A 91 -3.28 -14.67 8.15
C VAL A 91 -3.36 -13.17 8.38
N ARG A 92 -4.10 -12.47 7.51
CA ARG A 92 -4.47 -11.07 7.70
C ARG A 92 -5.75 -10.98 8.48
N MET A 93 -5.87 -9.97 9.34
CA MET A 93 -7.02 -9.78 10.21
C MET A 93 -7.50 -8.34 10.17
N GLY A 94 -8.82 -8.15 10.20
CA GLY A 94 -9.45 -6.83 10.26
C GLY A 94 -10.57 -6.80 11.28
N LEU A 95 -10.55 -5.75 12.12
CA LEU A 95 -11.54 -5.52 13.16
C LEU A 95 -12.28 -4.21 12.94
N HIS A 96 -13.61 -4.28 13.09
CA HIS A 96 -14.48 -3.11 13.12
C HIS A 96 -15.57 -3.27 14.16
N THR A 97 -15.85 -2.20 14.91
CA THR A 97 -16.97 -2.13 15.85
C THR A 97 -18.09 -1.33 15.20
N GLY A 98 -19.27 -1.90 15.11
CA GLY A 98 -20.41 -1.28 14.44
C GLY A 98 -21.69 -2.07 14.62
N THR A 99 -22.70 -1.76 13.82
CA THR A 99 -24.02 -2.34 13.93
C THR A 99 -24.30 -3.33 12.80
N ALA A 100 -25.04 -4.38 13.13
CA ALA A 100 -25.52 -5.36 12.16
C ALA A 100 -26.93 -5.83 12.50
N PHE A 101 -27.61 -6.34 11.47
CA PHE A 101 -28.91 -6.98 11.59
C PHE A 101 -28.76 -8.50 11.47
N ASP A 102 -29.40 -9.25 12.37
CA ASP A 102 -29.47 -10.70 12.25
C ASP A 102 -30.55 -11.07 11.23
N ALA A 103 -30.11 -11.63 10.10
CA ALA A 103 -31.01 -12.10 9.04
C ALA A 103 -31.41 -13.58 9.19
N GLY A 104 -31.05 -14.25 10.29
CA GLY A 104 -31.27 -15.67 10.53
C GLY A 104 -30.31 -16.60 9.75
N ALA A 105 -29.82 -16.16 8.59
CA ALA A 105 -28.81 -16.86 7.79
C ALA A 105 -27.41 -16.22 7.93
N GLY A 106 -27.25 -15.21 8.78
CA GLY A 106 -26.01 -14.47 8.99
C GLY A 106 -26.26 -13.01 9.36
N LEU A 107 -25.18 -12.27 9.57
CA LEU A 107 -25.23 -10.85 9.88
C LEU A 107 -25.10 -10.02 8.59
N ILE A 108 -25.94 -9.01 8.45
CA ILE A 108 -25.93 -8.08 7.33
C ILE A 108 -25.80 -6.64 7.82
N GLY A 109 -25.11 -5.80 7.05
CA GLY A 109 -24.92 -4.38 7.36
C GLY A 109 -23.66 -3.82 6.72
N LEU A 110 -23.62 -2.50 6.58
CA LEU A 110 -22.45 -1.81 6.02
C LEU A 110 -21.21 -2.03 6.88
N ASP A 111 -21.37 -2.10 8.21
CA ASP A 111 -20.28 -2.28 9.14
C ASP A 111 -19.66 -3.69 9.07
N VAL A 112 -20.43 -4.71 8.69
CA VAL A 112 -19.92 -6.05 8.37
C VAL A 112 -19.00 -5.98 7.14
N HIS A 113 -19.46 -5.28 6.08
CA HIS A 113 -18.62 -5.06 4.89
C HIS A 113 -17.36 -4.25 5.21
N ARG A 114 -17.47 -3.23 6.09
CA ARG A 114 -16.32 -2.41 6.51
C ARG A 114 -15.23 -3.26 7.16
N ALA A 115 -15.58 -4.15 8.08
CA ALA A 115 -14.63 -5.07 8.70
C ALA A 115 -13.92 -5.97 7.66
N ALA A 116 -14.69 -6.53 6.71
CA ALA A 116 -14.13 -7.36 5.63
C ALA A 116 -13.16 -6.57 4.73
N ARG A 117 -13.48 -5.30 4.41
CA ARG A 117 -12.61 -4.43 3.60
C ARG A 117 -11.33 -4.05 4.32
N ILE A 118 -11.40 -3.75 5.62
CA ILE A 118 -10.23 -3.51 6.47
C ILE A 118 -9.32 -4.75 6.46
N SER A 119 -9.87 -5.95 6.68
CA SER A 119 -9.11 -7.20 6.61
C SER A 119 -8.42 -7.38 5.26
N SER A 120 -9.15 -7.18 4.16
CA SER A 120 -8.62 -7.39 2.80
C SER A 120 -7.53 -6.39 2.41
N ALA A 121 -7.48 -5.22 3.06
CA ALA A 121 -6.44 -4.22 2.85
C ALA A 121 -5.12 -4.55 3.57
N GLY A 122 -5.13 -5.47 4.52
CA GLY A 122 -3.95 -5.87 5.30
C GLY A 122 -3.03 -6.86 4.58
N HIS A 123 -1.93 -7.14 5.23
CA HIS A 123 -0.96 -8.17 4.86
C HIS A 123 -1.01 -9.34 5.84
N GLY A 124 -0.53 -10.49 5.41
CA GLY A 124 -0.47 -11.68 6.27
C GLY A 124 0.41 -11.45 7.51
N GLY A 125 -0.14 -11.72 8.69
CA GLY A 125 0.47 -11.40 9.99
C GLY A 125 0.08 -10.03 10.54
N GLN A 126 -0.62 -9.20 9.76
CA GLN A 126 -1.08 -7.86 10.17
C GLN A 126 -2.49 -7.92 10.76
N VAL A 127 -2.70 -7.18 11.85
CA VAL A 127 -4.02 -6.96 12.45
C VAL A 127 -4.37 -5.49 12.31
N LEU A 128 -5.43 -5.21 11.54
CA LEU A 128 -5.92 -3.86 11.28
C LEU A 128 -7.21 -3.59 12.06
N LEU A 129 -7.36 -2.36 12.52
CA LEU A 129 -8.54 -1.87 13.24
C LEU A 129 -9.09 -0.62 12.56
N SER A 130 -10.42 -0.49 12.57
CA SER A 130 -11.05 0.81 12.27
C SER A 130 -10.81 1.82 13.39
N ALA A 131 -10.99 3.12 13.08
CA ALA A 131 -10.93 4.17 14.09
C ALA A 131 -11.89 3.90 15.25
N ARG A 132 -13.13 3.47 14.96
CA ARG A 132 -14.12 3.16 15.99
C ARG A 132 -13.65 2.06 16.92
N THR A 133 -13.07 0.97 16.42
CA THR A 133 -12.52 -0.09 17.27
C THR A 133 -11.35 0.44 18.10
N ALA A 134 -10.45 1.21 17.48
CA ALA A 134 -9.26 1.74 18.16
C ALA A 134 -9.59 2.65 19.34
N THR A 135 -10.72 3.38 19.32
CA THR A 135 -11.15 4.23 20.45
C THR A 135 -11.59 3.46 21.69
N PHE A 136 -11.95 2.19 21.54
CA PHE A 136 -12.44 1.37 22.65
C PHE A 136 -11.37 0.46 23.26
N VAL A 137 -10.15 0.41 22.70
CA VAL A 137 -9.12 -0.51 23.17
C VAL A 137 -7.93 0.22 23.78
N GLU A 138 -7.38 -0.34 24.86
CA GLU A 138 -6.18 0.16 25.53
C GLU A 138 -4.89 -0.40 24.90
N ALA A 139 -5.01 -1.23 23.87
CA ALA A 139 -3.88 -1.84 23.18
C ALA A 139 -3.07 -0.78 22.43
N SER A 140 -1.77 -1.00 22.32
CA SER A 140 -0.91 -0.15 21.50
C SER A 140 -1.29 -0.27 20.03
N VAL A 141 -1.58 0.85 19.39
CA VAL A 141 -1.93 0.90 17.97
C VAL A 141 -1.10 1.95 17.24
N ARG A 142 -0.72 1.64 16.00
CA ARG A 142 -0.08 2.57 15.08
C ARG A 142 -1.13 3.11 14.14
N ASP A 143 -1.26 4.42 14.06
CA ASP A 143 -2.11 5.09 13.07
C ASP A 143 -1.47 4.98 11.68
N LEU A 144 -2.18 4.39 10.74
CA LEU A 144 -1.74 4.27 9.36
C LEU A 144 -2.28 5.40 8.47
N GLY A 145 -3.23 6.21 8.97
CA GLY A 145 -3.89 7.28 8.22
C GLY A 145 -5.26 6.87 7.67
N ARG A 146 -5.82 7.71 6.77
CA ARG A 146 -7.13 7.48 6.14
C ARG A 146 -6.96 6.85 4.78
N TYR A 147 -7.87 5.91 4.46
CA TYR A 147 -7.84 5.16 3.21
C TYR A 147 -9.21 5.04 2.59
N GLU A 148 -9.31 5.26 1.29
CA GLU A 148 -10.43 4.78 0.49
C GLU A 148 -10.31 3.27 0.33
N LEU A 149 -11.25 2.54 0.88
CA LEU A 149 -11.35 1.09 0.77
C LEU A 149 -12.42 0.73 -0.27
N ALA A 150 -12.11 -0.16 -1.19
CA ALA A 150 -13.00 -0.50 -2.31
C ALA A 150 -14.40 -0.91 -1.84
N GLY A 151 -15.43 -0.22 -2.32
CA GLY A 151 -16.83 -0.50 -2.00
C GLY A 151 -17.33 0.13 -0.69
N LEU A 152 -16.54 0.96 -0.01
CA LEU A 152 -17.02 1.82 1.06
C LEU A 152 -17.27 3.24 0.53
N PRO A 153 -18.34 3.91 0.97
CA PRO A 153 -18.69 5.26 0.48
C PRO A 153 -17.75 6.35 1.02
N GLU A 154 -17.11 6.10 2.15
CA GLU A 154 -16.26 7.07 2.84
C GLU A 154 -14.88 6.48 3.15
N ALA A 155 -13.86 7.36 3.20
CA ALA A 155 -12.52 6.97 3.60
C ALA A 155 -12.47 6.60 5.09
N GLU A 156 -11.86 5.45 5.38
CA GLU A 156 -11.73 4.88 6.72
C GLU A 156 -10.35 5.19 7.30
N ARG A 157 -10.29 5.65 8.55
CA ARG A 157 -9.02 5.76 9.28
C ARG A 157 -8.67 4.40 9.85
N VAL A 158 -7.48 3.89 9.47
CA VAL A 158 -7.05 2.53 9.76
C VAL A 158 -5.87 2.56 10.73
N PHE A 159 -5.91 1.68 11.71
CA PHE A 159 -4.87 1.48 12.71
C PHE A 159 -4.31 0.06 12.61
N GLN A 160 -3.05 -0.11 12.95
CA GLN A 160 -2.40 -1.42 13.08
C GLN A 160 -2.21 -1.74 14.56
N LEU A 161 -2.62 -2.93 14.99
CA LEU A 161 -2.29 -3.45 16.31
C LEU A 161 -0.78 -3.68 16.43
N VAL A 162 -0.19 -3.16 17.50
CA VAL A 162 1.23 -3.32 17.82
C VAL A 162 1.35 -4.11 19.11
N ALA A 163 2.04 -5.24 19.05
CA ALA A 163 2.28 -6.07 20.24
C ALA A 163 3.58 -6.85 20.10
N ASP A 164 4.21 -7.18 21.24
CA ASP A 164 5.39 -8.03 21.27
C ASP A 164 5.12 -9.40 20.65
N GLY A 165 6.04 -9.84 19.80
CA GLY A 165 5.95 -11.10 19.07
C GLY A 165 5.16 -11.03 17.76
N LEU A 166 4.57 -9.87 17.40
CA LEU A 166 3.96 -9.65 16.09
C LEU A 166 4.90 -8.88 15.15
N PRO A 167 4.83 -9.13 13.84
CA PRO A 167 5.48 -8.28 12.85
C PRO A 167 5.00 -6.83 12.97
N TYR A 168 5.93 -5.89 12.85
CA TYR A 168 5.64 -4.46 12.99
C TYR A 168 5.62 -3.73 11.65
N ASP A 169 6.57 -4.03 10.76
CA ASP A 169 6.72 -3.35 9.47
C ASP A 169 6.02 -4.11 8.35
N PHE A 170 5.15 -3.40 7.66
CA PHE A 170 4.41 -3.91 6.52
C PHE A 170 4.47 -2.89 5.38
N PRO A 171 4.39 -3.35 4.12
CA PRO A 171 4.19 -2.47 2.97
C PRO A 171 2.91 -1.62 3.12
N PRO A 172 2.70 -0.58 2.29
CA PRO A 172 1.43 0.14 2.22
C PRO A 172 0.24 -0.78 2.08
N LEU A 173 -0.93 -0.37 2.60
CA LEU A 173 -2.15 -1.17 2.55
C LEU A 173 -2.51 -1.53 1.11
N ARG A 174 -2.99 -2.76 0.92
CA ARG A 174 -3.32 -3.31 -0.40
C ARG A 174 -4.69 -2.82 -0.86
N ARG A 175 -4.83 -2.52 -2.16
CA ARG A 175 -6.11 -2.12 -2.77
C ARG A 175 -6.81 -0.99 -2.01
N ALA A 176 -6.01 -0.09 -1.42
CA ALA A 176 -6.47 1.03 -0.63
C ALA A 176 -5.70 2.29 -1.08
N ARG A 177 -6.41 3.38 -1.32
CA ARG A 177 -5.80 4.67 -1.62
C ARG A 177 -5.78 5.51 -0.35
N ARG A 178 -4.60 5.94 0.08
CA ARG A 178 -4.45 6.82 1.24
C ARG A 178 -5.03 8.21 0.93
N VAL A 179 -5.84 8.75 1.81
CA VAL A 179 -6.57 10.03 1.61
C VAL A 179 -5.97 11.17 2.45
N ASP A 180 -5.26 10.85 3.54
CA ASP A 180 -4.68 11.87 4.44
C ASP A 180 -3.52 12.66 3.80
N ASP A 181 -3.03 12.20 2.65
CA ASP A 181 -2.16 12.94 1.77
C ASP A 181 -2.94 13.27 0.49
N SER A 182 -3.80 14.27 0.57
CA SER A 182 -4.42 14.87 -0.62
C SER A 182 -3.38 15.54 -1.53
N ARG A 183 -2.15 15.70 -1.04
CA ARG A 183 -1.01 16.20 -1.77
C ARG A 183 -0.25 15.04 -2.42
N LEU A 184 0.06 15.20 -3.70
CA LEU A 184 0.96 14.30 -4.42
C LEU A 184 2.31 14.22 -3.69
N ARG A 185 2.76 13.03 -3.35
CA ARG A 185 4.02 12.79 -2.65
C ARG A 185 5.15 12.61 -3.65
N VAL A 186 6.12 13.50 -3.60
CA VAL A 186 7.19 13.57 -4.58
C VAL A 186 8.54 13.30 -3.91
N ALA A 187 9.32 12.34 -4.44
CA ALA A 187 10.75 12.24 -4.18
C ALA A 187 11.49 13.03 -5.26
N LEU A 188 12.46 13.82 -4.89
CA LEU A 188 13.22 14.67 -5.81
C LEU A 188 14.70 14.33 -5.76
N ALA A 189 15.33 14.14 -6.93
CA ALA A 189 16.77 13.93 -7.04
C ALA A 189 17.39 14.87 -8.08
N ASP A 190 18.37 15.65 -7.65
CA ASP A 190 19.17 16.55 -8.48
C ASP A 190 20.50 16.81 -7.74
N ASP A 191 21.63 16.79 -8.40
CA ASP A 191 22.94 17.01 -7.77
C ASP A 191 23.17 18.47 -7.36
N SER A 192 22.49 19.41 -8.04
CA SER A 192 22.51 20.83 -7.69
C SER A 192 21.57 21.13 -6.53
N VAL A 193 22.13 21.42 -5.36
CA VAL A 193 21.34 21.82 -4.18
C VAL A 193 20.41 22.99 -4.49
N LEU A 194 20.88 23.99 -5.26
CA LEU A 194 20.05 25.16 -5.58
C LEU A 194 18.85 24.80 -6.46
N VAL A 195 19.04 23.93 -7.46
CA VAL A 195 17.98 23.48 -8.35
C VAL A 195 16.99 22.63 -7.56
N ARG A 196 17.47 21.72 -6.75
CA ARG A 196 16.68 20.82 -5.91
C ARG A 196 15.80 21.59 -4.93
N GLU A 197 16.36 22.54 -4.19
CA GLU A 197 15.60 23.40 -3.28
C GLU A 197 14.58 24.28 -4.03
N GLY A 198 14.95 24.79 -5.21
CA GLY A 198 14.04 25.57 -6.06
C GLY A 198 12.83 24.75 -6.51
N ILE A 199 13.06 23.53 -7.02
CA ILE A 199 11.99 22.62 -7.44
C ILE A 199 11.13 22.22 -6.24
N ALA A 200 11.73 21.90 -5.10
CA ALA A 200 11.00 21.54 -3.88
C ALA A 200 10.06 22.67 -3.44
N GLY A 201 10.54 23.90 -3.43
CA GLY A 201 9.71 25.08 -3.12
C GLY A 201 8.52 25.25 -4.07
N LEU A 202 8.74 25.13 -5.38
CA LEU A 202 7.66 25.20 -6.38
C LEU A 202 6.62 24.10 -6.21
N LEU A 203 7.04 22.87 -5.91
CA LEU A 203 6.13 21.75 -5.68
C LEU A 203 5.29 21.93 -4.42
N GLU A 204 5.89 22.43 -3.33
CA GLU A 204 5.16 22.72 -2.09
C GLU A 204 4.15 23.87 -2.29
N GLU A 205 4.52 24.94 -3.01
CA GLU A 205 3.60 26.03 -3.37
C GLU A 205 2.45 25.55 -4.25
N ALA A 206 2.70 24.57 -5.14
CA ALA A 206 1.68 23.91 -5.94
C ALA A 206 0.81 22.91 -5.16
N GLY A 207 1.00 22.81 -3.84
CA GLY A 207 0.21 21.92 -2.97
C GLY A 207 0.63 20.45 -3.01
N MET A 208 1.81 20.13 -3.54
CA MET A 208 2.41 18.81 -3.49
C MET A 208 3.26 18.65 -2.22
N HIS A 209 3.65 17.45 -1.86
CA HIS A 209 4.47 17.19 -0.68
C HIS A 209 5.79 16.52 -1.07
N VAL A 210 6.90 17.24 -0.93
CA VAL A 210 8.24 16.69 -1.15
C VAL A 210 8.62 15.82 0.04
N VAL A 211 8.54 14.50 -0.11
CA VAL A 211 8.77 13.53 0.98
C VAL A 211 10.23 13.17 1.16
N SER A 212 11.06 13.42 0.15
CA SER A 212 12.51 13.23 0.23
C SER A 212 13.24 13.98 -0.87
N GLN A 213 14.50 14.33 -0.59
CA GLN A 213 15.42 14.95 -1.53
C GLN A 213 16.73 14.17 -1.54
N ALA A 214 17.32 13.95 -2.71
CA ALA A 214 18.54 13.19 -2.92
C ALA A 214 19.53 13.94 -3.83
N GLY A 215 20.82 13.79 -3.61
CA GLY A 215 21.87 14.36 -4.43
C GLY A 215 22.45 13.41 -5.47
N ASP A 216 22.09 12.13 -5.39
CA ASP A 216 22.52 11.08 -6.33
C ASP A 216 21.48 9.96 -6.45
N GLY A 217 21.77 8.99 -7.34
CA GLY A 217 20.86 7.89 -7.63
C GLY A 217 20.73 6.87 -6.51
N ASP A 218 21.78 6.60 -5.77
CA ASP A 218 21.78 5.60 -4.68
C ASP A 218 20.98 6.13 -3.49
N GLU A 219 21.21 7.38 -3.09
CA GLU A 219 20.41 8.07 -2.07
C GLU A 219 18.93 8.14 -2.45
N LEU A 220 18.61 8.40 -3.73
CA LEU A 220 17.24 8.37 -4.23
C LEU A 220 16.59 7.01 -4.03
N LEU A 221 17.28 5.91 -4.35
CA LEU A 221 16.75 4.56 -4.21
C LEU A 221 16.46 4.21 -2.76
N GLU A 222 17.33 4.58 -1.82
CA GLU A 222 17.09 4.43 -0.38
C GLU A 222 15.85 5.20 0.07
N HIS A 223 15.73 6.45 -0.37
CA HIS A 223 14.59 7.31 -0.04
C HIS A 223 13.27 6.78 -0.62
N VAL A 224 13.25 6.33 -1.86
CA VAL A 224 12.04 5.73 -2.48
C VAL A 224 11.64 4.46 -1.75
N ALA A 225 12.60 3.63 -1.34
CA ALA A 225 12.34 2.44 -0.54
C ALA A 225 11.65 2.77 0.79
N ALA A 226 12.11 3.83 1.47
CA ALA A 226 11.62 4.25 2.78
C ALA A 226 10.31 5.02 2.72
N THR A 227 10.16 5.95 1.75
CA THR A 227 9.03 6.89 1.72
C THR A 227 7.88 6.46 0.81
N ARG A 228 8.14 5.61 -0.20
CA ARG A 228 7.15 5.17 -1.19
C ARG A 228 6.38 6.35 -1.79
N PRO A 229 7.04 7.25 -2.53
CA PRO A 229 6.40 8.40 -3.15
C PRO A 229 5.45 7.98 -4.28
N ASP A 230 4.51 8.86 -4.62
CA ASP A 230 3.65 8.67 -5.79
C ASP A 230 4.43 8.90 -7.09
N VAL A 231 5.37 9.87 -7.08
CA VAL A 231 6.23 10.18 -8.21
C VAL A 231 7.66 10.47 -7.74
N ALA A 232 8.64 9.95 -8.48
CA ALA A 232 10.05 10.35 -8.37
C ALA A 232 10.41 11.30 -9.53
N VAL A 233 10.86 12.50 -9.20
CA VAL A 233 11.41 13.49 -10.14
C VAL A 233 12.93 13.37 -10.10
N VAL A 234 13.55 13.04 -11.22
CA VAL A 234 14.94 12.59 -11.26
C VAL A 234 15.72 13.33 -12.34
N ASP A 235 16.77 14.03 -11.94
CA ASP A 235 17.76 14.51 -12.92
C ASP A 235 18.51 13.33 -13.54
N ILE A 236 18.70 13.34 -14.84
CA ILE A 236 19.41 12.27 -15.55
C ILE A 236 20.88 12.22 -15.15
N ARG A 237 21.51 13.39 -15.00
CA ARG A 237 22.95 13.52 -14.82
C ARG A 237 23.32 13.82 -13.37
N MET A 238 23.62 12.79 -12.62
CA MET A 238 24.01 12.89 -11.21
C MET A 238 25.36 12.20 -10.95
N PRO A 239 26.02 12.44 -9.82
CA PRO A 239 27.18 11.67 -9.41
C PRO A 239 26.92 10.15 -9.37
N PRO A 240 27.97 9.29 -9.50
CA PRO A 240 29.40 9.66 -9.58
C PRO A 240 29.92 10.03 -10.97
N SER A 241 29.31 9.60 -12.08
CA SER A 241 29.84 9.84 -13.41
C SER A 241 29.31 11.10 -14.10
N GLY A 242 28.13 11.57 -13.68
CA GLY A 242 27.44 12.71 -14.30
C GLY A 242 26.89 12.38 -15.68
N SER A 243 26.60 11.11 -15.96
CA SER A 243 26.15 10.68 -17.30
C SER A 243 24.68 10.25 -17.31
N ASP A 244 24.36 9.06 -16.79
CA ASP A 244 23.05 8.41 -16.89
C ASP A 244 22.57 7.79 -15.56
N GLU A 245 23.18 8.20 -14.44
CA GLU A 245 22.85 7.65 -13.10
C GLU A 245 21.38 7.78 -12.76
N GLY A 246 20.78 8.93 -13.05
CA GLY A 246 19.36 9.14 -12.82
C GLY A 246 18.46 8.23 -13.66
N LEU A 247 18.84 7.97 -14.91
CA LEU A 247 18.11 7.01 -15.75
C LEU A 247 18.21 5.58 -15.18
N ARG A 248 19.38 5.19 -14.68
CA ARG A 248 19.56 3.88 -14.03
C ARG A 248 18.70 3.76 -12.78
N ALA A 249 18.72 4.78 -11.91
CA ALA A 249 17.86 4.83 -10.73
C ALA A 249 16.38 4.75 -11.12
N ALA A 250 15.95 5.50 -12.13
CA ALA A 250 14.61 5.47 -12.68
C ALA A 250 14.17 4.06 -13.12
N LYS A 251 15.00 3.34 -13.84
CA LYS A 251 14.74 1.96 -14.28
C LYS A 251 14.59 1.00 -13.08
N ILE A 252 15.43 1.15 -12.06
CA ILE A 252 15.36 0.35 -10.83
C ILE A 252 14.05 0.66 -10.07
N ILE A 253 13.68 1.94 -9.93
CA ILE A 253 12.44 2.37 -9.29
C ILE A 253 11.25 1.72 -9.98
N ARG A 254 11.17 1.79 -11.30
CA ARG A 254 10.07 1.19 -12.06
C ARG A 254 9.96 -0.31 -11.91
N SER A 255 11.10 -1.00 -11.83
CA SER A 255 11.14 -2.46 -11.63
C SER A 255 10.72 -2.89 -10.24
N LEU A 256 11.22 -2.21 -9.21
CA LEU A 256 11.02 -2.59 -7.82
C LEU A 256 9.79 -1.95 -7.16
N TYR A 257 9.38 -0.77 -7.66
CA TYR A 257 8.28 0.05 -7.12
C TYR A 257 7.30 0.48 -8.21
N PRO A 258 6.57 -0.45 -8.83
CA PRO A 258 5.69 -0.16 -9.97
C PRO A 258 4.53 0.79 -9.66
N GLY A 259 4.28 1.08 -8.38
CA GLY A 259 3.32 2.10 -7.94
C GLY A 259 3.90 3.52 -7.84
N THR A 260 5.21 3.70 -8.08
CA THR A 260 5.86 5.01 -8.12
C THR A 260 6.06 5.42 -9.57
N GLY A 261 5.41 6.50 -10.01
CA GLY A 261 5.68 7.11 -11.32
C GLY A 261 7.07 7.74 -11.37
N VAL A 262 7.64 7.89 -12.56
CA VAL A 262 8.97 8.47 -12.74
C VAL A 262 8.95 9.58 -13.78
N LEU A 263 9.42 10.77 -13.41
CA LEU A 263 9.68 11.87 -14.32
C LEU A 263 11.19 12.12 -14.40
N LEU A 264 11.78 11.91 -15.58
CA LEU A 264 13.14 12.32 -15.86
C LEU A 264 13.19 13.81 -16.25
N LEU A 265 14.13 14.53 -15.64
CA LEU A 265 14.47 15.90 -16.01
C LEU A 265 15.82 15.93 -16.75
N SER A 266 15.89 16.69 -17.82
CA SER A 266 17.12 16.87 -18.61
C SER A 266 17.38 18.33 -18.94
N GLN A 267 18.65 18.70 -19.03
CA GLN A 267 19.07 20.02 -19.54
C GLN A 267 19.02 20.11 -21.06
N SER A 268 19.10 18.98 -21.75
CA SER A 268 19.15 18.88 -23.19
C SER A 268 18.26 17.78 -23.73
N LEU A 269 17.85 17.91 -24.97
CA LEU A 269 16.99 16.95 -25.66
C LEU A 269 17.80 15.69 -26.04
N GLU A 270 17.57 14.59 -25.29
CA GLU A 270 18.25 13.32 -25.57
C GLU A 270 17.22 12.20 -25.80
N HIS A 271 16.88 11.99 -27.07
CA HIS A 271 15.87 11.00 -27.48
C HIS A 271 16.22 9.57 -27.03
N ALA A 272 17.50 9.26 -26.85
CA ALA A 272 17.94 7.94 -26.39
C ALA A 272 17.42 7.62 -24.99
N TYR A 273 17.52 8.57 -24.06
CA TYR A 273 17.07 8.38 -22.67
C TYR A 273 15.57 8.26 -22.54
N ALA A 274 14.82 9.07 -23.31
CA ALA A 274 13.36 8.95 -23.33
C ALA A 274 12.91 7.58 -23.85
N ARG A 275 13.57 7.07 -24.91
CA ARG A 275 13.28 5.74 -25.44
C ARG A 275 13.61 4.64 -24.43
N GLU A 276 14.78 4.69 -23.82
CA GLU A 276 15.19 3.73 -22.81
C GLU A 276 14.26 3.70 -21.58
N LEU A 277 13.73 4.85 -21.19
CA LEU A 277 12.73 4.91 -20.12
C LEU A 277 11.42 4.23 -20.55
N LEU A 278 10.93 4.51 -21.77
CA LEU A 278 9.72 3.91 -22.31
C LEU A 278 9.84 2.39 -22.54
N GLU A 279 11.03 1.86 -22.76
CA GLU A 279 11.27 0.41 -22.84
C GLU A 279 10.98 -0.32 -21.52
N THR A 280 10.95 0.39 -20.39
CA THR A 280 10.55 -0.16 -19.08
C THR A 280 9.04 -0.29 -18.90
N GLY A 281 8.24 0.18 -19.85
CA GLY A 281 6.78 0.25 -19.84
C GLY A 281 6.28 1.66 -20.11
N ASP A 282 5.06 1.79 -20.59
CA ASP A 282 4.41 3.03 -21.02
C ASP A 282 3.38 3.57 -20.01
N GLU A 283 3.42 3.13 -18.75
CA GLU A 283 2.54 3.64 -17.69
C GLU A 283 3.36 4.38 -16.63
N GLY A 284 2.91 5.55 -16.21
CA GLY A 284 3.51 6.31 -15.10
C GLY A 284 4.94 6.81 -15.39
N VAL A 285 5.19 7.26 -16.61
CA VAL A 285 6.51 7.77 -17.02
C VAL A 285 6.45 9.14 -17.63
N GLY A 286 7.50 9.92 -17.42
CA GLY A 286 7.66 11.21 -18.06
C GLY A 286 9.10 11.57 -18.38
N TYR A 287 9.26 12.41 -19.38
CA TYR A 287 10.51 13.05 -19.74
C TYR A 287 10.26 14.52 -20.10
N LEU A 288 10.86 15.43 -19.35
CA LEU A 288 10.75 16.87 -19.57
C LEU A 288 12.11 17.55 -19.57
N LEU A 289 12.21 18.65 -20.28
CA LEU A 289 13.34 19.57 -20.16
C LEU A 289 13.23 20.39 -18.86
N LYS A 290 14.36 20.69 -18.20
CA LYS A 290 14.39 21.49 -16.97
C LYS A 290 13.77 22.89 -17.13
N ASP A 291 13.79 23.48 -18.33
CA ASP A 291 13.14 24.77 -18.61
C ASP A 291 11.61 24.72 -18.47
N ARG A 292 10.99 23.53 -18.58
CA ARG A 292 9.54 23.34 -18.38
C ARG A 292 9.11 23.51 -16.92
N ILE A 293 10.02 23.40 -15.99
CA ILE A 293 9.76 23.59 -14.55
C ILE A 293 9.33 25.04 -14.26
N ALA A 294 9.74 25.99 -15.11
CA ALA A 294 9.35 27.40 -14.97
C ALA A 294 7.83 27.62 -15.13
N ASP A 295 7.13 26.76 -15.88
CA ASP A 295 5.67 26.71 -15.91
C ASP A 295 5.17 25.73 -14.85
N VAL A 296 4.91 26.25 -13.64
CA VAL A 296 4.53 25.45 -12.48
C VAL A 296 3.20 24.72 -12.69
N GLU A 297 2.26 25.30 -13.44
CA GLU A 297 0.97 24.68 -13.73
C GLU A 297 1.15 23.47 -14.66
N GLU A 298 1.92 23.64 -15.76
CA GLU A 298 2.21 22.53 -16.69
C GLU A 298 3.01 21.42 -16.00
N PHE A 299 4.02 21.81 -15.21
CA PHE A 299 4.85 20.85 -14.47
C PHE A 299 4.05 20.06 -13.43
N SER A 300 3.18 20.73 -12.68
CA SER A 300 2.30 20.08 -11.69
C SER A 300 1.30 19.13 -12.35
N ALA A 301 0.69 19.55 -13.47
CA ALA A 301 -0.23 18.71 -14.23
C ALA A 301 0.48 17.46 -14.81
N ALA A 302 1.74 17.61 -15.22
CA ALA A 302 2.56 16.48 -15.67
C ALA A 302 2.77 15.44 -14.56
N LEU A 303 3.10 15.88 -13.34
CA LEU A 303 3.30 14.98 -12.20
C LEU A 303 2.02 14.26 -11.80
N LEU A 304 0.87 14.96 -11.76
CA LEU A 304 -0.42 14.34 -11.48
C LEU A 304 -0.76 13.28 -12.52
N ARG A 305 -0.56 13.57 -13.80
CA ARG A 305 -0.79 12.62 -14.89
C ARG A 305 0.09 11.37 -14.78
N ILE A 306 1.37 11.54 -14.40
CA ILE A 306 2.31 10.43 -14.21
C ILE A 306 1.88 9.58 -13.01
N ALA A 307 1.44 10.18 -11.91
CA ALA A 307 0.94 9.48 -10.73
C ALA A 307 -0.31 8.62 -11.05
N GLU A 308 -1.13 9.07 -12.01
CA GLU A 308 -2.30 8.34 -12.50
C GLU A 308 -1.97 7.26 -13.54
N GLY A 309 -0.68 7.02 -13.80
CA GLY A 309 -0.22 6.04 -14.79
C GLY A 309 -0.08 6.57 -16.22
N GLY A 310 -0.29 7.87 -16.44
CA GLY A 310 -0.16 8.48 -17.76
C GLY A 310 1.29 8.64 -18.23
N VAL A 311 1.45 8.95 -19.51
CA VAL A 311 2.75 9.26 -20.14
C VAL A 311 2.83 10.76 -20.42
N VAL A 312 3.97 11.35 -20.07
CA VAL A 312 4.28 12.76 -20.34
C VAL A 312 5.63 12.86 -21.06
N LEU A 313 5.60 13.36 -22.28
CA LEU A 313 6.82 13.61 -23.07
C LEU A 313 6.88 15.07 -23.46
N ASP A 314 8.08 15.66 -23.40
CA ASP A 314 8.29 17.00 -23.95
C ASP A 314 7.86 17.03 -25.43
N ALA A 315 7.17 18.09 -25.84
CA ALA A 315 6.61 18.22 -27.19
C ALA A 315 7.66 18.03 -28.29
N GLN A 316 8.91 18.38 -28.03
CA GLN A 316 10.01 18.21 -28.97
C GLN A 316 10.45 16.74 -29.12
N ILE A 317 10.21 15.89 -28.10
CA ILE A 317 10.46 14.46 -28.15
C ILE A 317 9.28 13.71 -28.77
N ALA A 318 8.05 14.11 -28.47
CA ALA A 318 6.86 13.46 -28.99
C ALA A 318 6.83 13.46 -30.52
N THR A 319 7.23 14.57 -31.17
CA THR A 319 7.30 14.67 -32.63
C THR A 319 8.33 13.73 -33.29
N ALA A 320 9.37 13.36 -32.58
CA ALA A 320 10.41 12.44 -33.11
C ALA A 320 10.04 10.96 -32.89
N CYS A 321 9.22 10.63 -31.91
CA CYS A 321 8.78 9.25 -31.63
C CYS A 321 7.64 8.83 -32.58
N ASP A 322 6.78 9.73 -33.02
CA ASP A 322 5.73 9.45 -34.02
C ASP A 322 6.30 9.16 -35.43
N GLY A 323 7.46 9.71 -35.77
CA GLY A 323 8.15 9.45 -37.03
C GLY A 323 8.86 8.09 -37.15
N ALA A 324 8.93 7.31 -36.07
CA ALA A 324 9.61 6.00 -36.04
C ALA A 324 8.61 4.80 -36.09
N ARG A 325 7.32 5.06 -36.25
CA ARG A 325 6.27 4.04 -36.45
C ARG A 325 5.74 4.01 -37.90
N VAL A 326 6.65 4.16 -38.89
CA VAL A 326 6.33 3.89 -40.31
C VAL A 326 7.19 2.75 -40.83
#